data_f5c7770c8596414d4bec33344808af4e
#
_entry.id   f5c7770c8596414d4bec33344808af4e
#
_cell.length_a   1.000
_cell.length_b   1.000
_cell.length_c   1.000
_cell.angle_alpha   90.00
_cell.angle_beta   90.00
_cell.angle_gamma   90.00
#
_symmetry.space_group_name_H-M   'P 1'
#
loop_
_entity.id
_entity.type
_entity.pdbx_description
1 polymer ?
#
loop_
_entity_poly.entity_id
_entity_poly.type
_entity_poly.pdbx_seq_one_letter_code
_entity_poly.pdbx_strand_id
1 'polypeptide(L)'
;MYRPLPPDLRLAAVLPAGSLYAVGGRVRDELRTDLERSPAPTKDLDYVVTGLALEEIARRLVPVGRIDVVGASFSVLKLTFDGQTVDIALPRRERSIGLGHRDFEVHSGPDVTLEQDLGRRDFRMNMLARALPSGELVDPYGGEADIRARRIDILTPESFAEDPLRMLRAAQFSARFEYEVTAETRAAMAEAAPLVRSVSAERISEELGKLLIQARRPSIGLELLRETGVLAHLWPELLEGVGVEQNEWHAFDVWNHSLATIDASSPGDITLRLSALFHDIGKPRTKEGPHFYRHELIGADLAREMLERFRFANDVVQTTQHLVRQHMYSADPELSDAALRRFIRRVEPPNIERLFDLRHADIAGSGLPKRDGSNEAFEARVHAELARKPAFSIRELKIGGNDVIAALVARGDVHAGFAGDERVGDALRWLFEQVTDEPERNERTLLLTLLEQYLDSAG
;
A
#
# COMPACT_ATOMS: atom_id res chain seq x y z
N MET A 1 -26.84 17.79 15.15
CA MET A 1 -26.43 18.71 16.25
C MET A 1 -25.09 18.24 16.75
N TYR A 2 -24.06 19.08 16.71
CA TYR A 2 -22.71 18.76 17.16
C TYR A 2 -22.69 18.32 18.62
N ARG A 3 -21.92 17.29 18.94
CA ARG A 3 -21.63 16.85 20.32
C ARG A 3 -20.13 16.90 20.53
N PRO A 4 -19.63 17.74 21.46
CA PRO A 4 -18.20 17.72 21.79
C PRO A 4 -17.78 16.35 22.33
N LEU A 5 -16.59 15.93 21.93
CA LEU A 5 -15.97 14.72 22.46
C LEU A 5 -15.43 14.97 23.87
N PRO A 6 -15.22 13.93 24.71
CA PRO A 6 -14.63 14.10 26.03
C PRO A 6 -13.30 14.88 26.02
N PRO A 7 -12.36 14.67 25.09
CA PRO A 7 -11.17 15.50 24.96
C PRO A 7 -11.48 16.99 24.73
N ASP A 8 -12.47 17.32 23.89
CA ASP A 8 -12.85 18.71 23.61
C ASP A 8 -13.24 19.48 24.87
N LEU A 9 -14.05 18.83 25.72
CA LEU A 9 -14.51 19.42 26.96
C LEU A 9 -13.37 19.61 27.98
N ARG A 10 -12.46 18.65 28.08
CA ARG A 10 -11.31 18.74 28.98
C ARG A 10 -10.35 19.87 28.58
N LEU A 11 -10.06 19.97 27.28
CA LEU A 11 -9.23 21.05 26.76
C LEU A 11 -9.88 22.43 26.94
N ALA A 12 -11.18 22.52 26.61
CA ALA A 12 -11.92 23.77 26.76
C ALA A 12 -12.05 24.24 28.23
N ALA A 13 -11.94 23.33 29.23
CA ALA A 13 -11.99 23.68 30.63
C ALA A 13 -10.73 24.41 31.13
N VAL A 14 -9.59 24.25 30.47
CA VAL A 14 -8.30 24.82 30.91
C VAL A 14 -7.75 25.89 29.99
N LEU A 15 -8.28 25.97 28.77
CA LEU A 15 -7.89 26.97 27.76
C LEU A 15 -8.90 28.15 27.76
N PRO A 16 -8.48 29.35 27.33
CA PRO A 16 -9.38 30.50 27.27
C PRO A 16 -10.55 30.27 26.29
N ALA A 17 -11.71 30.80 26.62
CA ALA A 17 -12.86 30.70 25.74
C ALA A 17 -12.56 31.33 24.35
N GLY A 18 -12.95 30.64 23.28
CA GLY A 18 -12.73 31.11 21.90
C GLY A 18 -11.31 30.89 21.36
N SER A 19 -10.39 30.25 22.11
CA SER A 19 -9.03 29.99 21.63
C SER A 19 -8.84 28.59 21.06
N LEU A 20 -9.72 27.63 21.32
CA LEU A 20 -9.56 26.21 20.97
C LEU A 20 -10.43 25.81 19.78
N TYR A 21 -9.81 25.19 18.81
CA TYR A 21 -10.47 24.70 17.59
C TYR A 21 -10.05 23.26 17.27
N ALA A 22 -11.03 22.41 16.94
CA ALA A 22 -10.74 21.16 16.21
C ALA A 22 -10.53 21.48 14.73
N VAL A 23 -9.58 20.79 14.07
CA VAL A 23 -9.18 21.11 12.70
C VAL A 23 -8.93 19.86 11.86
N GLY A 24 -8.74 20.05 10.56
CA GLY A 24 -8.25 19.03 9.63
C GLY A 24 -9.26 17.96 9.28
N GLY A 25 -8.75 16.73 9.09
CA GLY A 25 -9.54 15.60 8.62
C GLY A 25 -10.75 15.28 9.48
N ARG A 26 -10.67 15.52 10.80
CA ARG A 26 -11.78 15.32 11.73
C ARG A 26 -13.02 16.15 11.34
N VAL A 27 -12.87 17.47 11.13
CA VAL A 27 -14.00 18.36 10.84
C VAL A 27 -14.64 18.02 9.50
N ARG A 28 -13.81 17.75 8.47
CA ARG A 28 -14.27 17.24 7.17
C ARG A 28 -15.07 15.94 7.32
N ASP A 29 -14.53 14.96 8.07
CA ASP A 29 -15.13 13.63 8.19
C ASP A 29 -16.41 13.66 9.03
N GLU A 30 -16.51 14.54 10.05
CA GLU A 30 -17.75 14.83 10.77
C GLU A 30 -18.83 15.36 9.83
N LEU A 31 -18.51 16.36 8.99
CA LEU A 31 -19.44 16.91 8.01
C LEU A 31 -19.86 15.89 6.95
N ARG A 32 -18.91 15.08 6.46
CA ARG A 32 -19.22 13.99 5.53
C ARG A 32 -20.15 12.95 6.15
N THR A 33 -19.92 12.59 7.41
CA THR A 33 -20.78 11.64 8.12
C THR A 33 -22.22 12.15 8.21
N ASP A 34 -22.39 13.41 8.55
CA ASP A 34 -23.72 14.05 8.64
C ASP A 34 -24.43 14.08 7.28
N LEU A 35 -23.68 14.33 6.19
CA LEU A 35 -24.22 14.49 4.84
C LEU A 35 -24.44 13.15 4.10
N GLU A 36 -23.49 12.24 4.24
CA GLU A 36 -23.46 10.98 3.47
C GLU A 36 -24.04 9.80 4.28
N ARG A 37 -24.35 10.00 5.56
CA ARG A 37 -24.80 8.97 6.53
C ARG A 37 -23.84 7.78 6.60
N SER A 38 -22.56 8.02 6.34
CA SER A 38 -21.50 7.03 6.39
C SER A 38 -20.65 7.27 7.63
N PRO A 39 -20.46 6.26 8.53
CA PRO A 39 -19.62 6.46 9.70
C PRO A 39 -18.18 6.71 9.27
N ALA A 40 -17.64 7.89 9.56
CA ALA A 40 -16.23 8.18 9.37
C ALA A 40 -15.49 7.87 10.68
N PRO A 41 -14.45 7.03 10.65
CA PRO A 41 -13.62 6.80 11.81
C PRO A 41 -12.80 8.06 12.09
N THR A 42 -13.11 8.74 13.19
CA THR A 42 -12.28 9.84 13.72
C THR A 42 -11.09 9.20 14.42
N LYS A 43 -9.97 9.01 13.72
CA LYS A 43 -8.76 8.41 14.31
C LYS A 43 -7.85 9.46 14.94
N ASP A 44 -7.71 10.63 14.31
CA ASP A 44 -6.76 11.65 14.73
C ASP A 44 -7.51 12.86 15.29
N LEU A 45 -7.14 13.32 16.49
CA LEU A 45 -7.69 14.47 17.14
C LEU A 45 -6.66 15.61 17.09
N ASP A 46 -6.81 16.46 16.07
CA ASP A 46 -5.96 17.61 15.84
C ASP A 46 -6.64 18.89 16.36
N TYR A 47 -5.91 19.65 17.15
CA TYR A 47 -6.37 20.92 17.68
C TYR A 47 -5.44 22.07 17.32
N VAL A 48 -6.02 23.25 17.13
CA VAL A 48 -5.28 24.52 17.04
C VAL A 48 -5.72 25.41 18.18
N VAL A 49 -4.74 26.04 18.84
CA VAL A 49 -4.96 27.01 19.92
C VAL A 49 -4.43 28.36 19.49
N THR A 50 -5.31 29.36 19.35
CA THR A 50 -4.98 30.71 18.92
C THR A 50 -4.74 31.67 20.07
N GLY A 51 -3.95 32.74 19.83
CA GLY A 51 -3.78 33.85 20.77
C GLY A 51 -2.96 33.57 22.02
N LEU A 52 -2.30 32.40 22.10
CA LEU A 52 -1.44 32.02 23.24
C LEU A 52 -0.06 31.59 22.74
N ALA A 53 0.98 31.85 23.55
CA ALA A 53 2.29 31.27 23.32
C ALA A 53 2.31 29.77 23.69
N LEU A 54 3.20 28.99 23.08
CA LEU A 54 3.29 27.54 23.26
C LEU A 54 3.53 27.16 24.73
N GLU A 55 4.37 27.89 25.42
CA GLU A 55 4.72 27.68 26.83
C GLU A 55 3.50 27.92 27.75
N GLU A 56 2.65 28.89 27.40
CA GLU A 56 1.40 29.15 28.13
C GLU A 56 0.40 28.01 27.94
N ILE A 57 0.26 27.52 26.69
CA ILE A 57 -0.57 26.37 26.38
C ILE A 57 -0.07 25.16 27.15
N ALA A 58 1.21 24.84 27.10
CA ALA A 58 1.80 23.72 27.81
C ALA A 58 1.52 23.80 29.31
N ARG A 59 1.74 24.98 29.95
CA ARG A 59 1.49 25.19 31.36
C ARG A 59 0.03 24.91 31.76
N ARG A 60 -0.93 25.36 30.91
CA ARG A 60 -2.37 25.15 31.15
C ARG A 60 -2.78 23.70 31.00
N LEU A 61 -2.09 22.95 30.16
CA LEU A 61 -2.39 21.55 29.87
C LEU A 61 -1.79 20.56 30.91
N VAL A 62 -0.83 20.99 31.73
CA VAL A 62 -0.23 20.14 32.80
C VAL A 62 -1.27 19.41 33.65
N PRO A 63 -2.38 20.05 34.08
CA PRO A 63 -3.40 19.35 34.90
C PRO A 63 -4.22 18.32 34.12
N VAL A 64 -4.17 18.33 32.77
CA VAL A 64 -4.96 17.43 31.91
C VAL A 64 -4.21 16.14 31.64
N GLY A 65 -2.90 16.19 31.44
CA GLY A 65 -2.14 15.00 31.12
C GLY A 65 -0.64 15.25 30.90
N ARG A 66 0.03 14.22 30.37
CA ARG A 66 1.45 14.29 30.03
C ARG A 66 1.64 15.01 28.70
N ILE A 67 2.59 15.93 28.67
CA ILE A 67 2.91 16.73 27.50
C ILE A 67 4.30 16.33 27.00
N ASP A 68 4.38 16.02 25.70
CA ASP A 68 5.63 15.83 24.98
C ASP A 68 5.70 16.88 23.86
N VAL A 69 6.79 17.67 23.82
CA VAL A 69 7.03 18.66 22.74
C VAL A 69 7.63 17.94 21.54
N VAL A 70 6.96 17.98 20.40
CA VAL A 70 7.41 17.31 19.18
C VAL A 70 7.73 18.35 18.12
N GLY A 71 8.99 18.30 17.61
CA GLY A 71 9.43 19.19 16.56
C GLY A 71 9.57 20.65 17.05
N ALA A 72 10.72 20.99 17.61
CA ALA A 72 11.02 22.35 18.10
C ALA A 72 10.77 23.46 17.06
N SER A 73 10.79 23.12 15.76
CA SER A 73 10.53 24.02 14.64
C SER A 73 9.05 24.12 14.24
N PHE A 74 8.16 23.21 14.70
CA PHE A 74 6.76 23.18 14.27
C PHE A 74 5.73 23.51 15.36
N SER A 75 6.18 23.78 16.58
CA SER A 75 5.32 24.22 17.70
C SER A 75 4.09 23.32 17.92
N VAL A 76 4.31 21.99 17.99
CA VAL A 76 3.27 20.98 18.24
C VAL A 76 3.50 20.33 19.61
N LEU A 77 2.47 20.26 20.42
CA LEU A 77 2.42 19.51 21.69
C LEU A 77 1.63 18.23 21.48
N LYS A 78 2.19 17.10 21.91
CA LYS A 78 1.46 15.85 22.08
C LYS A 78 1.00 15.75 23.52
N LEU A 79 -0.30 15.73 23.72
CA LEU A 79 -0.90 15.58 25.04
C LEU A 79 -1.49 14.18 25.17
N THR A 80 -1.01 13.42 26.16
CA THR A 80 -1.50 12.07 26.46
C THR A 80 -2.28 12.08 27.78
N PHE A 81 -3.53 11.64 27.73
CA PHE A 81 -4.41 11.46 28.89
C PHE A 81 -5.43 10.35 28.63
N ASP A 82 -5.83 9.60 29.66
CA ASP A 82 -6.78 8.48 29.58
C ASP A 82 -6.44 7.45 28.49
N GLY A 83 -5.15 7.22 28.19
CA GLY A 83 -4.70 6.31 27.15
C GLY A 83 -4.86 6.83 25.71
N GLN A 84 -5.28 8.08 25.54
CA GLN A 84 -5.39 8.75 24.23
C GLN A 84 -4.28 9.79 24.09
N THR A 85 -3.79 9.97 22.87
CA THR A 85 -2.85 11.04 22.52
C THR A 85 -3.51 11.96 21.50
N VAL A 86 -3.42 13.27 21.72
CA VAL A 86 -3.96 14.31 20.84
C VAL A 86 -2.85 15.28 20.47
N ASP A 87 -2.92 15.82 19.24
CA ASP A 87 -1.98 16.83 18.77
C ASP A 87 -2.58 18.24 18.93
N ILE A 88 -1.81 19.12 19.59
CA ILE A 88 -2.19 20.51 19.84
C ILE A 88 -1.13 21.40 19.22
N ALA A 89 -1.51 22.19 18.23
CA ALA A 89 -0.62 23.07 17.49
C ALA A 89 -0.95 24.54 17.70
N LEU A 90 0.04 25.40 17.53
CA LEU A 90 -0.18 26.80 17.24
C LEU A 90 -0.60 26.99 15.80
N PRO A 91 -1.40 28.01 15.48
CA PRO A 91 -1.61 28.39 14.10
C PRO A 91 -0.28 28.81 13.47
N ARG A 92 -0.11 28.46 12.21
CA ARG A 92 1.12 28.78 11.46
C ARG A 92 0.79 29.34 10.09
N ARG A 93 1.65 30.23 9.63
CA ARG A 93 1.69 30.68 8.22
C ARG A 93 2.99 30.19 7.59
N GLU A 94 2.92 29.85 6.33
CA GLU A 94 4.05 29.42 5.53
C GLU A 94 4.27 30.48 4.44
N ARG A 95 5.53 30.89 4.26
CA ARG A 95 5.93 31.80 3.20
C ARG A 95 6.97 31.12 2.34
N SER A 96 6.69 30.96 1.05
CA SER A 96 7.68 30.46 0.11
C SER A 96 8.83 31.45 -0.02
N ILE A 97 10.06 30.97 0.10
CA ILE A 97 11.31 31.73 -0.11
C ILE A 97 12.12 31.18 -1.29
N GLY A 98 11.61 30.15 -2.00
CA GLY A 98 12.25 29.50 -3.16
C GLY A 98 11.33 28.54 -3.89
N LEU A 99 11.90 27.76 -4.84
CA LEU A 99 11.15 26.84 -5.72
C LEU A 99 11.05 25.39 -5.18
N GLY A 100 11.40 25.14 -3.92
CA GLY A 100 11.41 23.78 -3.36
C GLY A 100 10.60 23.64 -2.08
N HIS A 101 10.11 22.44 -1.78
CA HIS A 101 9.35 22.11 -0.55
C HIS A 101 10.14 22.35 0.76
N ARG A 102 11.43 22.67 0.71
CA ARG A 102 12.28 23.06 1.84
C ARG A 102 12.51 24.57 1.93
N ASP A 103 12.05 25.32 0.94
CA ASP A 103 12.25 26.74 0.83
C ASP A 103 11.05 27.51 1.39
N PHE A 104 10.57 27.09 2.56
CA PHE A 104 9.50 27.77 3.29
C PHE A 104 10.02 28.30 4.62
N GLU A 105 9.74 29.55 4.87
CA GLU A 105 9.81 30.13 6.20
C GLU A 105 8.48 29.85 6.90
N VAL A 106 8.53 29.00 7.93
CA VAL A 106 7.36 28.69 8.77
C VAL A 106 7.37 29.61 9.98
N HIS A 107 6.35 30.42 10.11
CA HIS A 107 6.14 31.23 11.31
C HIS A 107 4.92 30.72 12.06
N SER A 108 5.13 30.33 13.32
CA SER A 108 4.07 29.89 14.25
C SER A 108 4.04 30.82 15.44
N GLY A 109 2.86 31.26 15.84
CA GLY A 109 2.78 32.14 16.99
C GLY A 109 1.37 32.65 17.28
N PRO A 110 1.21 33.35 18.40
CA PRO A 110 -0.07 33.93 18.80
C PRO A 110 -0.59 35.04 17.89
N ASP A 111 0.27 35.58 17.02
CA ASP A 111 -0.02 36.60 16.01
C ASP A 111 -0.58 36.02 14.71
N VAL A 112 -0.50 34.72 14.51
CA VAL A 112 -1.08 34.05 13.34
C VAL A 112 -2.55 33.78 13.57
N THR A 113 -3.38 34.14 12.60
CA THR A 113 -4.83 33.92 12.71
C THR A 113 -5.20 32.50 12.34
N LEU A 114 -6.38 32.03 12.81
CA LEU A 114 -6.92 30.72 12.40
C LEU A 114 -7.11 30.64 10.88
N GLU A 115 -7.60 31.70 10.26
CA GLU A 115 -7.81 31.78 8.82
C GLU A 115 -6.51 31.59 8.04
N GLN A 116 -5.41 32.21 8.46
CA GLN A 116 -4.08 31.99 7.86
C GLN A 116 -3.62 30.53 7.98
N ASP A 117 -3.86 29.88 9.12
CA ASP A 117 -3.56 28.45 9.29
C ASP A 117 -4.40 27.55 8.40
N LEU A 118 -5.68 27.86 8.24
CA LEU A 118 -6.56 27.11 7.38
C LEU A 118 -6.19 27.29 5.89
N GLY A 119 -5.87 28.50 5.46
CA GLY A 119 -5.58 28.83 4.05
C GLY A 119 -4.31 28.20 3.48
N ARG A 120 -3.35 27.76 4.33
CA ARG A 120 -2.14 27.04 3.87
C ARG A 120 -2.35 25.53 3.63
N ARG A 121 -3.53 24.99 3.97
CA ARG A 121 -3.83 23.57 3.80
C ARG A 121 -4.00 23.20 2.33
N ASP A 122 -4.17 21.92 2.04
CA ASP A 122 -4.18 21.39 0.68
C ASP A 122 -5.43 21.73 -0.14
N PHE A 123 -6.63 21.44 0.39
CA PHE A 123 -7.90 21.61 -0.32
C PHE A 123 -8.92 22.31 0.57
N ARG A 124 -9.83 23.07 -0.05
CA ARG A 124 -10.87 23.83 0.68
C ARG A 124 -11.66 22.97 1.63
N MET A 125 -11.98 21.70 1.26
CA MET A 125 -12.66 20.75 2.14
C MET A 125 -11.89 20.40 3.42
N ASN A 126 -10.60 20.69 3.49
CA ASN A 126 -9.72 20.49 4.67
C ASN A 126 -9.41 21.81 5.39
N MET A 127 -9.86 22.96 4.84
CA MET A 127 -9.66 24.29 5.40
C MET A 127 -10.78 24.69 6.37
N LEU A 128 -11.22 23.74 7.18
CA LEU A 128 -12.33 23.84 8.10
C LEU A 128 -11.85 23.74 9.54
N ALA A 129 -12.47 24.48 10.42
CA ALA A 129 -12.28 24.35 11.85
C ALA A 129 -13.62 24.34 12.59
N ARG A 130 -13.63 23.82 13.80
CA ARG A 130 -14.79 23.85 14.68
C ARG A 130 -14.40 24.47 16.01
N ALA A 131 -15.03 25.59 16.35
CA ALA A 131 -14.83 26.26 17.63
C ALA A 131 -15.32 25.36 18.77
N LEU A 132 -14.52 25.23 19.83
CA LEU A 132 -14.82 24.39 20.96
C LEU A 132 -15.02 25.21 22.25
N PRO A 133 -15.97 24.85 23.11
CA PRO A 133 -16.90 23.70 22.98
C PRO A 133 -18.21 24.02 22.22
N SER A 134 -18.39 25.22 21.67
CA SER A 134 -19.64 25.65 21.03
C SER A 134 -20.07 24.77 19.86
N GLY A 135 -19.11 24.22 19.11
CA GLY A 135 -19.36 23.46 17.92
C GLY A 135 -19.65 24.33 16.66
N GLU A 136 -19.46 25.64 16.75
CA GLU A 136 -19.57 26.54 15.61
C GLU A 136 -18.56 26.19 14.51
N LEU A 137 -19.05 26.07 13.27
CA LEU A 137 -18.19 25.80 12.12
C LEU A 137 -17.54 27.11 11.64
N VAL A 138 -16.23 27.07 11.49
CA VAL A 138 -15.43 28.15 10.87
C VAL A 138 -15.00 27.69 9.49
N ASP A 139 -15.54 28.30 8.46
CA ASP A 139 -15.34 27.95 7.04
C ASP A 139 -15.06 29.22 6.20
N PRO A 140 -13.85 29.77 6.27
CA PRO A 140 -13.53 30.99 5.54
C PRO A 140 -13.39 30.80 4.03
N TYR A 141 -13.23 29.56 3.57
CA TYR A 141 -12.90 29.24 2.18
C TYR A 141 -13.96 28.40 1.44
N GLY A 142 -15.10 28.14 2.06
CA GLY A 142 -16.22 27.42 1.42
C GLY A 142 -16.04 25.90 1.34
N GLY A 143 -15.28 25.32 2.26
CA GLY A 143 -15.02 23.88 2.29
C GLY A 143 -16.26 23.02 2.55
N GLU A 144 -17.24 23.51 3.34
CA GLU A 144 -18.53 22.83 3.50
C GLU A 144 -19.30 22.71 2.18
N ALA A 145 -19.28 23.77 1.34
CA ALA A 145 -19.92 23.74 0.04
C ALA A 145 -19.25 22.70 -0.88
N ASP A 146 -17.93 22.56 -0.83
CA ASP A 146 -17.20 21.55 -1.60
C ASP A 146 -17.55 20.13 -1.15
N ILE A 147 -17.64 19.89 0.15
CA ILE A 147 -18.08 18.59 0.70
C ILE A 147 -19.50 18.26 0.23
N ARG A 148 -20.44 19.23 0.31
CA ARG A 148 -21.82 19.05 -0.16
C ARG A 148 -21.91 18.76 -1.66
N ALA A 149 -21.05 19.42 -2.45
CA ALA A 149 -20.97 19.24 -3.90
C ALA A 149 -20.15 18.01 -4.29
N ARG A 150 -19.55 17.28 -3.32
CA ARG A 150 -18.64 16.16 -3.56
C ARG A 150 -17.49 16.51 -4.50
N ARG A 151 -16.84 17.64 -4.26
CA ARG A 151 -15.74 18.11 -5.09
C ARG A 151 -14.48 18.39 -4.27
N ILE A 152 -13.36 18.31 -4.97
CA ILE A 152 -12.02 18.64 -4.46
C ILE A 152 -11.54 19.87 -5.20
N ASP A 153 -11.26 20.92 -4.45
CA ASP A 153 -10.84 22.20 -5.02
C ASP A 153 -9.71 22.81 -4.20
N ILE A 154 -8.76 23.41 -4.89
CA ILE A 154 -7.65 24.18 -4.29
C ILE A 154 -8.08 25.61 -4.00
N LEU A 155 -7.34 26.30 -3.15
CA LEU A 155 -7.57 27.71 -2.90
C LEU A 155 -7.00 28.57 -4.03
N THR A 156 -5.75 28.27 -4.44
CA THR A 156 -5.07 28.96 -5.54
C THR A 156 -4.24 27.96 -6.35
N PRO A 157 -3.97 28.23 -7.65
CA PRO A 157 -3.16 27.36 -8.51
C PRO A 157 -1.75 27.11 -7.97
N GLU A 158 -1.16 28.10 -7.27
CA GLU A 158 0.19 28.03 -6.68
C GLU A 158 0.31 26.93 -5.61
N SER A 159 -0.80 26.44 -5.10
CA SER A 159 -0.87 25.38 -4.08
C SER A 159 -0.02 24.15 -4.44
N PHE A 160 0.05 23.75 -5.71
CA PHE A 160 0.86 22.62 -6.16
C PHE A 160 2.35 22.96 -6.34
N ALA A 161 2.69 24.22 -6.60
CA ALA A 161 4.07 24.67 -6.61
C ALA A 161 4.63 24.76 -5.19
N GLU A 162 3.80 25.13 -4.22
CA GLU A 162 4.16 25.14 -2.80
C GLU A 162 4.45 23.72 -2.26
N ASP A 163 3.57 22.78 -2.47
CA ASP A 163 3.80 21.36 -2.13
C ASP A 163 3.26 20.44 -3.23
N PRO A 164 4.16 19.97 -4.13
CA PRO A 164 3.76 19.11 -5.25
C PRO A 164 3.14 17.77 -4.81
N LEU A 165 3.35 17.33 -3.56
CA LEU A 165 2.69 16.14 -3.02
C LEU A 165 1.16 16.29 -3.00
N ARG A 166 0.65 17.52 -2.95
CA ARG A 166 -0.80 17.78 -2.97
C ARG A 166 -1.47 17.20 -4.22
N MET A 167 -0.74 17.01 -5.35
CA MET A 167 -1.27 16.34 -6.54
C MET A 167 -1.61 14.86 -6.27
N LEU A 168 -0.75 14.15 -5.55
CA LEU A 168 -1.02 12.77 -5.15
C LEU A 168 -2.15 12.71 -4.11
N ARG A 169 -2.21 13.70 -3.22
CA ARG A 169 -3.30 13.83 -2.24
C ARG A 169 -4.65 14.09 -2.91
N ALA A 170 -4.68 14.90 -4.00
CA ALA A 170 -5.89 15.08 -4.81
C ALA A 170 -6.38 13.72 -5.37
N ALA A 171 -5.48 12.94 -5.94
CA ALA A 171 -5.79 11.61 -6.46
C ALA A 171 -6.25 10.64 -5.34
N GLN A 172 -5.58 10.66 -4.20
CA GLN A 172 -5.92 9.84 -3.04
C GLN A 172 -7.32 10.20 -2.50
N PHE A 173 -7.62 11.49 -2.32
CA PHE A 173 -8.93 11.91 -1.83
C PHE A 173 -10.05 11.69 -2.87
N SER A 174 -9.76 11.92 -4.16
CA SER A 174 -10.72 11.64 -5.24
C SER A 174 -11.13 10.16 -5.24
N ALA A 175 -10.18 9.26 -5.18
CA ALA A 175 -10.46 7.82 -5.14
C ALA A 175 -11.10 7.37 -3.82
N ARG A 176 -10.65 7.90 -2.68
CA ARG A 176 -11.15 7.51 -1.35
C ARG A 176 -12.58 7.96 -1.09
N PHE A 177 -12.92 9.16 -1.54
CA PHE A 177 -14.25 9.76 -1.30
C PHE A 177 -15.16 9.66 -2.51
N GLU A 178 -14.64 9.26 -3.65
CA GLU A 178 -15.33 9.32 -4.96
C GLU A 178 -15.83 10.75 -5.24
N TYR A 179 -14.97 11.73 -4.95
CA TYR A 179 -15.23 13.15 -5.21
C TYR A 179 -14.59 13.59 -6.51
N GLU A 180 -15.25 14.47 -7.22
CA GLU A 180 -14.75 15.07 -8.47
C GLU A 180 -13.71 16.15 -8.17
N VAL A 181 -12.58 16.11 -8.88
CA VAL A 181 -11.61 17.21 -8.88
C VAL A 181 -12.05 18.26 -9.90
N THR A 182 -12.12 19.53 -9.49
CA THR A 182 -12.58 20.61 -10.37
C THR A 182 -11.69 20.78 -11.60
N ALA A 183 -12.23 21.35 -12.67
CA ALA A 183 -11.49 21.59 -13.91
C ALA A 183 -10.27 22.51 -13.68
N GLU A 184 -10.43 23.52 -12.83
CA GLU A 184 -9.37 24.45 -12.44
C GLU A 184 -8.27 23.73 -11.69
N THR A 185 -8.62 22.86 -10.75
CA THR A 185 -7.66 22.04 -9.99
C THR A 185 -6.92 21.06 -10.90
N ARG A 186 -7.61 20.41 -11.86
CA ARG A 186 -6.99 19.53 -12.85
C ARG A 186 -6.00 20.29 -13.75
N ALA A 187 -6.37 21.49 -14.21
CA ALA A 187 -5.49 22.32 -15.02
C ALA A 187 -4.22 22.72 -14.25
N ALA A 188 -4.37 23.14 -13.00
CA ALA A 188 -3.23 23.45 -12.13
C ALA A 188 -2.35 22.22 -11.84
N MET A 189 -2.95 21.01 -11.67
CA MET A 189 -2.18 19.76 -11.56
C MET A 189 -1.38 19.49 -12.82
N ALA A 190 -1.97 19.67 -14.01
CA ALA A 190 -1.27 19.42 -15.28
C ALA A 190 -0.09 20.38 -15.48
N GLU A 191 -0.25 21.66 -15.12
CA GLU A 191 0.85 22.64 -15.18
C GLU A 191 1.97 22.30 -14.20
N ALA A 192 1.62 21.90 -12.99
CA ALA A 192 2.57 21.56 -11.92
C ALA A 192 3.13 20.13 -12.01
N ALA A 193 2.65 19.26 -12.91
CA ALA A 193 2.99 17.83 -12.95
C ALA A 193 4.49 17.53 -12.88
N PRO A 194 5.41 18.25 -13.60
CA PRO A 194 6.84 17.98 -13.52
C PRO A 194 7.44 18.18 -12.12
N LEU A 195 6.81 19.03 -11.29
CA LEU A 195 7.30 19.34 -9.94
C LEU A 195 7.19 18.15 -8.98
N VAL A 196 6.36 17.13 -9.27
CA VAL A 196 6.25 15.94 -8.43
C VAL A 196 7.60 15.23 -8.23
N ARG A 197 8.53 15.39 -9.18
CA ARG A 197 9.90 14.84 -9.08
C ARG A 197 10.74 15.45 -7.95
N SER A 198 10.35 16.60 -7.43
CA SER A 198 11.03 17.25 -6.28
C SER A 198 10.62 16.66 -4.93
N VAL A 199 9.54 15.88 -4.90
CA VAL A 199 9.04 15.22 -3.69
C VAL A 199 9.90 14.01 -3.36
N SER A 200 10.19 13.80 -2.07
CA SER A 200 10.96 12.61 -1.67
C SER A 200 10.21 11.31 -1.96
N ALA A 201 10.99 10.27 -2.26
CA ALA A 201 10.45 8.95 -2.62
C ALA A 201 9.52 8.39 -1.53
N GLU A 202 9.86 8.59 -0.27
CA GLU A 202 9.11 8.10 0.88
C GLU A 202 7.72 8.78 0.98
N ARG A 203 7.66 10.11 0.74
CA ARG A 203 6.38 10.82 0.74
C ARG A 203 5.50 10.37 -0.43
N ILE A 204 6.10 10.12 -1.60
CA ILE A 204 5.39 9.58 -2.76
C ILE A 204 4.83 8.19 -2.46
N SER A 205 5.65 7.27 -1.95
CA SER A 205 5.19 5.90 -1.65
C SER A 205 4.12 5.87 -0.57
N GLU A 206 4.20 6.76 0.43
CA GLU A 206 3.17 6.87 1.47
C GLU A 206 1.81 7.29 0.89
N GLU A 207 1.78 8.32 0.03
CA GLU A 207 0.51 8.79 -0.57
C GLU A 207 -0.03 7.81 -1.62
N LEU A 208 0.83 7.19 -2.44
CA LEU A 208 0.42 6.09 -3.33
C LEU A 208 -0.11 4.90 -2.53
N GLY A 209 0.55 4.53 -1.44
CA GLY A 209 0.06 3.50 -0.53
C GLY A 209 -1.33 3.81 0.02
N LYS A 210 -1.57 5.05 0.49
CA LYS A 210 -2.89 5.50 0.94
C LYS A 210 -3.94 5.44 -0.16
N LEU A 211 -3.60 5.87 -1.38
CA LEU A 211 -4.47 5.77 -2.55
C LEU A 211 -4.88 4.31 -2.77
N LEU A 212 -3.92 3.40 -2.79
CA LEU A 212 -4.16 2.00 -3.11
C LEU A 212 -4.96 1.26 -2.04
N ILE A 213 -4.67 1.48 -0.74
CA ILE A 213 -5.28 0.69 0.34
C ILE A 213 -6.55 1.30 0.94
N GLN A 214 -6.75 2.63 0.84
CA GLN A 214 -7.90 3.31 1.47
C GLN A 214 -9.05 3.53 0.49
N ALA A 215 -8.78 3.51 -0.81
CA ALA A 215 -9.82 3.66 -1.82
C ALA A 215 -10.47 2.31 -2.15
N ARG A 216 -11.80 2.33 -2.30
CA ARG A 216 -12.52 1.21 -2.90
C ARG A 216 -12.12 1.03 -4.36
N ARG A 217 -12.02 2.14 -5.08
CA ARG A 217 -11.69 2.22 -6.50
C ARG A 217 -10.45 3.08 -6.73
N PRO A 218 -9.25 2.52 -6.58
CA PRO A 218 -8.00 3.24 -6.84
C PRO A 218 -7.88 3.74 -8.28
N SER A 219 -8.58 3.09 -9.22
CA SER A 219 -8.62 3.50 -10.63
C SER A 219 -8.97 4.98 -10.83
N ILE A 220 -9.87 5.53 -10.01
CA ILE A 220 -10.27 6.96 -10.07
C ILE A 220 -9.05 7.87 -9.89
N GLY A 221 -8.22 7.59 -8.89
CA GLY A 221 -7.04 8.41 -8.61
C GLY A 221 -5.92 8.16 -9.63
N LEU A 222 -5.71 6.92 -10.06
CA LEU A 222 -4.71 6.58 -11.07
C LEU A 222 -5.04 7.22 -12.42
N GLU A 223 -6.32 7.23 -12.80
CA GLU A 223 -6.78 7.90 -14.03
C GLU A 223 -6.61 9.42 -13.94
N LEU A 224 -6.93 10.04 -12.79
CA LEU A 224 -6.66 11.46 -12.58
C LEU A 224 -5.17 11.79 -12.75
N LEU A 225 -4.28 10.97 -12.18
CA LEU A 225 -2.82 11.15 -12.34
C LEU A 225 -2.36 10.98 -13.79
N ARG A 226 -3.01 10.07 -14.54
CA ARG A 226 -2.75 9.90 -15.97
C ARG A 226 -3.21 11.11 -16.78
N GLU A 227 -4.45 11.53 -16.62
CA GLU A 227 -5.06 12.66 -17.34
C GLU A 227 -4.33 13.98 -17.12
N THR A 228 -3.82 14.20 -15.90
CA THR A 228 -3.05 15.41 -15.54
C THR A 228 -1.56 15.29 -15.85
N GLY A 229 -1.09 14.17 -16.42
CA GLY A 229 0.32 13.94 -16.75
C GLY A 229 1.22 13.66 -15.55
N VAL A 230 0.72 13.69 -14.33
CA VAL A 230 1.51 13.40 -13.11
C VAL A 230 2.05 11.97 -13.14
N LEU A 231 1.25 10.99 -13.61
CA LEU A 231 1.65 9.58 -13.68
C LEU A 231 2.88 9.37 -14.56
N ALA A 232 3.05 10.16 -15.62
CA ALA A 232 4.22 10.09 -16.51
C ALA A 232 5.55 10.42 -15.80
N HIS A 233 5.48 11.13 -14.69
CA HIS A 233 6.65 11.48 -13.86
C HIS A 233 6.90 10.51 -12.70
N LEU A 234 5.95 9.62 -12.42
CA LEU A 234 6.02 8.62 -11.36
C LEU A 234 6.30 7.22 -11.93
N TRP A 235 5.37 6.72 -12.72
CA TRP A 235 5.36 5.38 -13.29
C TRP A 235 5.03 5.43 -14.80
N PRO A 236 5.94 5.98 -15.64
CA PRO A 236 5.73 6.06 -17.09
C PRO A 236 5.53 4.69 -17.74
N GLU A 237 6.05 3.62 -17.11
CA GLU A 237 5.92 2.24 -17.56
C GLU A 237 4.45 1.79 -17.65
N LEU A 238 3.60 2.27 -16.74
CA LEU A 238 2.16 1.98 -16.79
C LEU A 238 1.49 2.55 -18.04
N LEU A 239 1.97 3.68 -18.55
CA LEU A 239 1.41 4.35 -19.72
C LEU A 239 1.69 3.60 -21.01
N GLU A 240 2.69 2.70 -21.03
CA GLU A 240 2.97 1.84 -22.18
C GLU A 240 1.77 0.91 -22.50
N GLY A 241 0.93 0.62 -21.48
CA GLY A 241 -0.26 -0.21 -21.63
C GLY A 241 -1.48 0.48 -22.24
N VAL A 242 -1.45 1.81 -22.37
CA VAL A 242 -2.58 2.58 -22.90
C VAL A 242 -2.76 2.30 -24.39
N GLY A 243 -3.95 1.84 -24.79
CA GLY A 243 -4.28 1.49 -26.16
C GLY A 243 -3.63 0.20 -26.67
N VAL A 244 -2.96 -0.58 -25.81
CA VAL A 244 -2.43 -1.89 -26.19
C VAL A 244 -3.54 -2.93 -26.11
N GLU A 245 -4.11 -3.24 -27.28
CA GLU A 245 -5.15 -4.27 -27.43
C GLU A 245 -4.64 -5.64 -27.02
N GLN A 246 -5.51 -6.41 -26.37
CA GLN A 246 -5.27 -7.75 -25.91
C GLN A 246 -6.00 -8.79 -26.78
N ASN A 247 -5.96 -10.06 -26.37
CA ASN A 247 -6.65 -11.17 -27.04
C ASN A 247 -8.14 -11.25 -26.64
N GLU A 248 -8.83 -12.26 -27.19
CA GLU A 248 -10.28 -12.51 -26.95
C GLU A 248 -10.68 -12.77 -25.47
N TRP A 249 -9.72 -12.88 -24.57
CA TRP A 249 -9.96 -13.09 -23.12
C TRP A 249 -10.17 -11.80 -22.35
N HIS A 250 -10.00 -10.63 -22.98
CA HIS A 250 -10.07 -9.31 -22.36
C HIS A 250 -10.93 -8.37 -23.18
N ALA A 251 -11.84 -7.66 -22.50
CA ALA A 251 -12.66 -6.62 -23.12
C ALA A 251 -11.93 -5.26 -23.20
N PHE A 252 -10.82 -5.10 -22.51
CA PHE A 252 -10.09 -3.84 -22.32
C PHE A 252 -8.68 -3.92 -22.89
N ASP A 253 -8.05 -2.76 -23.16
CA ASP A 253 -6.60 -2.65 -23.34
C ASP A 253 -5.86 -2.96 -22.02
N VAL A 254 -4.53 -3.06 -22.06
CA VAL A 254 -3.71 -3.42 -20.89
C VAL A 254 -3.91 -2.43 -19.74
N TRP A 255 -3.98 -1.12 -20.01
CA TRP A 255 -4.18 -0.09 -18.98
C TRP A 255 -5.54 -0.24 -18.30
N ASN A 256 -6.63 -0.23 -19.07
CA ASN A 256 -7.98 -0.32 -18.51
C ASN A 256 -8.24 -1.66 -17.81
N HIS A 257 -7.64 -2.75 -18.30
CA HIS A 257 -7.65 -4.04 -17.62
C HIS A 257 -6.94 -3.97 -16.25
N SER A 258 -5.74 -3.37 -16.18
CA SER A 258 -5.03 -3.20 -14.91
C SER A 258 -5.83 -2.36 -13.90
N LEU A 259 -6.52 -1.32 -14.38
CA LEU A 259 -7.43 -0.51 -13.54
C LEU A 259 -8.63 -1.31 -13.04
N ALA A 260 -9.25 -2.11 -13.90
CA ALA A 260 -10.37 -2.97 -13.51
C ALA A 260 -9.93 -4.06 -12.52
N THR A 261 -8.76 -4.64 -12.73
CA THR A 261 -8.18 -5.66 -11.85
C THR A 261 -7.87 -5.11 -10.46
N ILE A 262 -7.25 -3.92 -10.37
CA ILE A 262 -6.99 -3.31 -9.06
C ILE A 262 -8.28 -2.95 -8.33
N ASP A 263 -9.32 -2.47 -9.01
CA ASP A 263 -10.61 -2.16 -8.40
C ASP A 263 -11.32 -3.43 -7.90
N ALA A 264 -11.12 -4.56 -8.56
CA ALA A 264 -11.68 -5.85 -8.17
C ALA A 264 -10.91 -6.52 -7.01
N SER A 265 -9.66 -6.12 -6.76
CA SER A 265 -8.86 -6.68 -5.66
C SER A 265 -9.29 -6.14 -4.29
N SER A 266 -9.09 -6.92 -3.24
CA SER A 266 -9.48 -6.56 -1.87
C SER A 266 -8.69 -5.33 -1.37
N PRO A 267 -9.37 -4.33 -0.74
CA PRO A 267 -8.68 -3.20 -0.12
C PRO A 267 -7.93 -3.65 1.14
N GLY A 268 -6.90 -2.87 1.53
CA GLY A 268 -6.15 -3.08 2.78
C GLY A 268 -4.88 -3.92 2.64
N ASP A 269 -4.71 -4.70 1.58
CA ASP A 269 -3.45 -5.40 1.27
C ASP A 269 -2.70 -4.68 0.14
N ILE A 270 -1.66 -3.94 0.51
CA ILE A 270 -0.85 -3.16 -0.45
C ILE A 270 -0.17 -4.06 -1.47
N THR A 271 0.31 -5.24 -1.06
CA THR A 271 1.00 -6.17 -1.94
C THR A 271 0.06 -6.72 -3.00
N LEU A 272 -1.15 -7.13 -2.62
CA LEU A 272 -2.18 -7.58 -3.56
C LEU A 272 -2.55 -6.46 -4.55
N ARG A 273 -2.79 -5.23 -4.06
CA ARG A 273 -3.13 -4.06 -4.89
C ARG A 273 -2.04 -3.71 -5.90
N LEU A 274 -0.78 -3.73 -5.48
CA LEU A 274 0.36 -3.51 -6.38
C LEU A 274 0.51 -4.65 -7.37
N SER A 275 0.33 -5.90 -6.94
CA SER A 275 0.36 -7.05 -7.85
C SER A 275 -0.74 -6.99 -8.90
N ALA A 276 -1.96 -6.58 -8.51
CA ALA A 276 -3.07 -6.38 -9.43
C ALA A 276 -2.81 -5.25 -10.44
N LEU A 277 -2.16 -4.16 -10.00
CA LEU A 277 -1.80 -3.06 -10.90
C LEU A 277 -0.70 -3.45 -11.90
N PHE A 278 0.25 -4.30 -11.49
CA PHE A 278 1.46 -4.58 -12.26
C PHE A 278 1.49 -5.96 -12.94
N HIS A 279 0.51 -6.85 -12.72
CA HIS A 279 0.59 -8.23 -13.24
C HIS A 279 0.86 -8.27 -14.75
N ASP A 280 0.25 -7.38 -15.49
CA ASP A 280 0.32 -7.31 -16.95
C ASP A 280 1.24 -6.21 -17.52
N ILE A 281 2.00 -5.52 -16.66
CA ILE A 281 2.84 -4.37 -17.06
C ILE A 281 3.91 -4.74 -18.10
N GLY A 282 4.28 -6.02 -18.20
CA GLY A 282 5.22 -6.53 -19.19
C GLY A 282 4.63 -6.73 -20.60
N LYS A 283 3.30 -6.77 -20.74
CA LYS A 283 2.61 -7.05 -22.01
C LYS A 283 3.01 -6.12 -23.16
N PRO A 284 3.06 -4.78 -22.96
CA PRO A 284 3.45 -3.88 -24.08
C PRO A 284 4.81 -4.20 -24.69
N ARG A 285 5.77 -4.64 -23.84
CA ARG A 285 7.16 -4.92 -24.25
C ARG A 285 7.36 -6.31 -24.83
N THR A 286 6.36 -7.18 -24.73
CA THR A 286 6.43 -8.59 -25.17
C THR A 286 5.37 -8.93 -26.21
N LYS A 287 4.70 -7.91 -26.79
CA LYS A 287 3.63 -8.11 -27.76
C LYS A 287 4.15 -8.65 -29.08
N GLU A 288 3.71 -9.84 -29.46
CA GLU A 288 3.96 -10.48 -30.75
C GLU A 288 2.62 -10.91 -31.37
N GLY A 289 2.06 -10.06 -32.24
CA GLY A 289 0.71 -10.26 -32.75
C GLY A 289 -0.33 -10.25 -31.64
N PRO A 290 -1.14 -11.32 -31.44
CA PRO A 290 -2.09 -11.43 -30.34
C PRO A 290 -1.47 -12.01 -29.06
N HIS A 291 -0.19 -12.33 -29.02
CA HIS A 291 0.47 -13.03 -27.92
C HIS A 291 1.41 -12.11 -27.14
N PHE A 292 1.67 -12.48 -25.86
CA PHE A 292 2.50 -11.72 -24.92
C PHE A 292 3.42 -12.70 -24.17
N TYR A 293 4.42 -13.26 -24.88
CA TYR A 293 5.27 -14.31 -24.32
C TYR A 293 6.18 -13.79 -23.22
N ARG A 294 6.15 -14.48 -22.07
CA ARG A 294 7.00 -14.20 -20.89
C ARG A 294 6.80 -12.79 -20.31
N HIS A 295 5.62 -12.18 -20.52
CA HIS A 295 5.32 -10.86 -19.94
C HIS A 295 5.38 -10.87 -18.42
N GLU A 296 5.08 -12.00 -17.77
CA GLU A 296 5.17 -12.20 -16.32
C GLU A 296 6.60 -12.03 -15.80
N LEU A 297 7.62 -12.39 -16.59
CA LEU A 297 9.03 -12.25 -16.20
C LEU A 297 9.48 -10.80 -16.35
N ILE A 298 9.21 -10.18 -17.48
CA ILE A 298 9.52 -8.77 -17.74
C ILE A 298 8.73 -7.87 -16.77
N GLY A 299 7.44 -8.18 -16.57
CA GLY A 299 6.58 -7.45 -15.64
C GLY A 299 7.07 -7.50 -14.20
N ALA A 300 7.56 -8.67 -13.75
CA ALA A 300 8.11 -8.82 -12.40
C ALA A 300 9.36 -7.95 -12.18
N ASP A 301 10.25 -7.87 -13.17
CA ASP A 301 11.44 -7.04 -13.06
C ASP A 301 11.10 -5.55 -13.11
N LEU A 302 10.16 -5.14 -13.98
CA LEU A 302 9.62 -3.77 -13.99
C LEU A 302 8.97 -3.39 -12.66
N ALA A 303 8.10 -4.24 -12.13
CA ALA A 303 7.42 -3.98 -10.85
C ALA A 303 8.43 -3.76 -9.72
N ARG A 304 9.49 -4.57 -9.65
CA ARG A 304 10.57 -4.39 -8.67
C ARG A 304 11.23 -3.02 -8.84
N GLU A 305 11.70 -2.68 -10.04
CA GLU A 305 12.40 -1.40 -10.31
C GLU A 305 11.53 -0.18 -9.97
N MET A 306 10.22 -0.24 -10.30
CA MET A 306 9.28 0.83 -10.03
C MET A 306 9.02 1.03 -8.53
N LEU A 307 8.93 -0.06 -7.77
CA LEU A 307 8.73 -0.01 -6.33
C LEU A 307 10.00 0.42 -5.57
N GLU A 308 11.17 -0.06 -5.99
CA GLU A 308 12.46 0.35 -5.43
C GLU A 308 12.73 1.84 -5.67
N ARG A 309 12.33 2.39 -6.83
CA ARG A 309 12.43 3.82 -7.17
C ARG A 309 11.78 4.70 -6.10
N PHE A 310 10.66 4.28 -5.55
CA PHE A 310 9.94 5.01 -4.49
C PHE A 310 10.12 4.42 -3.09
N ARG A 311 11.13 3.55 -2.91
CA ARG A 311 11.53 3.02 -1.60
C ARG A 311 10.37 2.36 -0.83
N PHE A 312 9.55 1.60 -1.53
CA PHE A 312 8.60 0.72 -0.85
C PHE A 312 9.35 -0.27 0.05
N ALA A 313 8.68 -0.76 1.09
CA ALA A 313 9.28 -1.73 2.00
C ALA A 313 9.72 -2.99 1.25
N ASN A 314 10.87 -3.55 1.61
CA ASN A 314 11.52 -4.62 0.85
C ASN A 314 10.66 -5.89 0.74
N ASP A 315 9.91 -6.23 1.78
CA ASP A 315 8.95 -7.33 1.78
C ASP A 315 7.81 -7.11 0.77
N VAL A 316 7.30 -5.88 0.66
CA VAL A 316 6.30 -5.50 -0.35
C VAL A 316 6.88 -5.64 -1.75
N VAL A 317 8.11 -5.13 -1.99
CA VAL A 317 8.79 -5.22 -3.28
C VAL A 317 8.96 -6.68 -3.71
N GLN A 318 9.56 -7.50 -2.85
CA GLN A 318 9.85 -8.91 -3.16
C GLN A 318 8.59 -9.73 -3.37
N THR A 319 7.57 -9.56 -2.52
CA THR A 319 6.33 -10.32 -2.64
C THR A 319 5.54 -9.88 -3.87
N THR A 320 5.48 -8.58 -4.19
CA THR A 320 4.83 -8.10 -5.42
C THR A 320 5.53 -8.66 -6.65
N GLN A 321 6.87 -8.56 -6.72
CA GLN A 321 7.66 -9.15 -7.82
C GLN A 321 7.36 -10.64 -7.99
N HIS A 322 7.33 -11.37 -6.88
CA HIS A 322 7.07 -12.81 -6.89
C HIS A 322 5.67 -13.13 -7.41
N LEU A 323 4.63 -12.44 -6.92
CA LEU A 323 3.25 -12.64 -7.37
C LEU A 323 3.08 -12.30 -8.86
N VAL A 324 3.65 -11.19 -9.33
CA VAL A 324 3.66 -10.83 -10.76
C VAL A 324 4.34 -11.92 -11.58
N ARG A 325 5.46 -12.48 -11.12
CA ARG A 325 6.15 -13.59 -11.81
C ARG A 325 5.33 -14.87 -11.88
N GLN A 326 4.49 -15.14 -10.87
CA GLN A 326 3.74 -16.38 -10.73
C GLN A 326 2.30 -16.30 -11.23
N HIS A 327 1.79 -15.12 -11.62
CA HIS A 327 0.37 -14.95 -11.93
C HIS A 327 -0.12 -15.79 -13.11
N MET A 328 0.78 -16.13 -14.06
CA MET A 328 0.50 -16.99 -15.21
C MET A 328 0.66 -18.48 -14.85
N TYR A 329 -0.20 -18.99 -13.97
CA TYR A 329 -0.24 -20.43 -13.65
C TYR A 329 -1.44 -21.12 -14.28
N SER A 330 -1.32 -22.42 -14.53
CA SER A 330 -2.47 -23.26 -14.95
C SER A 330 -3.25 -23.68 -13.73
N ALA A 331 -4.54 -23.34 -13.71
CA ALA A 331 -5.50 -23.81 -12.72
C ALA A 331 -6.19 -25.11 -13.21
N ASP A 332 -5.39 -26.12 -13.57
CA ASP A 332 -5.89 -27.41 -14.03
C ASP A 332 -6.24 -28.29 -12.81
N PRO A 333 -7.54 -28.63 -12.60
CA PRO A 333 -7.94 -29.48 -11.48
C PRO A 333 -7.48 -30.93 -11.63
N GLU A 334 -7.00 -31.36 -12.80
CA GLU A 334 -6.51 -32.73 -13.05
C GLU A 334 -5.00 -32.88 -12.83
N LEU A 335 -4.29 -31.82 -12.41
CA LEU A 335 -2.86 -31.91 -12.08
C LEU A 335 -2.60 -33.03 -11.05
N SER A 336 -1.51 -33.79 -11.22
CA SER A 336 -1.11 -34.78 -10.22
C SER A 336 -0.77 -34.12 -8.87
N ASP A 337 -0.93 -34.83 -7.78
CA ASP A 337 -0.63 -34.30 -6.43
C ASP A 337 0.84 -33.86 -6.31
N ALA A 338 1.78 -34.55 -6.96
CA ALA A 338 3.17 -34.12 -7.04
C ALA A 338 3.34 -32.79 -7.79
N ALA A 339 2.63 -32.61 -8.91
CA ALA A 339 2.67 -31.34 -9.65
C ALA A 339 2.06 -30.20 -8.81
N LEU A 340 0.98 -30.50 -8.06
CA LEU A 340 0.36 -29.55 -7.14
C LEU A 340 1.31 -29.14 -6.02
N ARG A 341 2.06 -30.08 -5.41
CA ARG A 341 3.09 -29.77 -4.41
C ARG A 341 4.23 -28.91 -4.98
N ARG A 342 4.65 -29.18 -6.23
CA ARG A 342 5.66 -28.35 -6.92
C ARG A 342 5.12 -26.93 -7.19
N PHE A 343 3.84 -26.78 -7.52
CA PHE A 343 3.19 -25.47 -7.64
C PHE A 343 3.22 -24.73 -6.30
N ILE A 344 2.74 -25.37 -5.21
CA ILE A 344 2.73 -24.78 -3.86
C ILE A 344 4.14 -24.34 -3.43
N ARG A 345 5.14 -25.20 -3.66
CA ARG A 345 6.55 -24.90 -3.35
C ARG A 345 7.07 -23.68 -4.14
N ARG A 346 6.76 -23.61 -5.44
CA ARG A 346 7.19 -22.52 -6.30
C ARG A 346 6.55 -21.18 -5.93
N VAL A 347 5.29 -21.18 -5.55
CA VAL A 347 4.54 -19.99 -5.13
C VAL A 347 4.87 -19.61 -3.70
N GLU A 348 5.36 -20.58 -2.91
CA GLU A 348 5.57 -20.50 -1.46
C GLU A 348 4.25 -20.39 -0.67
N PRO A 349 4.01 -21.25 0.33
CA PRO A 349 2.73 -21.34 1.04
C PRO A 349 2.14 -20.00 1.52
N PRO A 350 2.94 -19.03 2.06
CA PRO A 350 2.40 -17.74 2.50
C PRO A 350 1.80 -16.87 1.39
N ASN A 351 2.12 -17.14 0.13
CA ASN A 351 1.71 -16.33 -1.01
C ASN A 351 0.51 -16.94 -1.78
N ILE A 352 0.10 -18.15 -1.44
CA ILE A 352 -0.96 -18.90 -2.15
C ILE A 352 -2.27 -18.10 -2.20
N GLU A 353 -2.75 -17.66 -1.04
CA GLU A 353 -4.01 -16.90 -0.97
C GLU A 353 -3.96 -15.62 -1.79
N ARG A 354 -2.87 -14.85 -1.68
CA ARG A 354 -2.70 -13.64 -2.50
C ARG A 354 -2.64 -13.92 -3.98
N LEU A 355 -2.05 -15.04 -4.40
CA LEU A 355 -2.01 -15.43 -5.82
C LEU A 355 -3.40 -15.80 -6.33
N PHE A 356 -4.21 -16.47 -5.53
CA PHE A 356 -5.60 -16.78 -5.86
C PHE A 356 -6.47 -15.53 -5.90
N ASP A 357 -6.34 -14.64 -4.91
CA ASP A 357 -7.01 -13.35 -4.90
C ASP A 357 -6.63 -12.50 -6.14
N LEU A 358 -5.35 -12.53 -6.54
CA LEU A 358 -4.89 -11.87 -7.76
C LEU A 358 -5.56 -12.46 -9.01
N ARG A 359 -5.65 -13.78 -9.12
CA ARG A 359 -6.33 -14.46 -10.22
C ARG A 359 -7.83 -14.12 -10.26
N HIS A 360 -8.49 -14.07 -9.12
CA HIS A 360 -9.90 -13.68 -9.05
C HIS A 360 -10.12 -12.23 -9.47
N ALA A 361 -9.23 -11.34 -9.05
CA ALA A 361 -9.26 -9.93 -9.45
C ALA A 361 -9.01 -9.76 -10.95
N ASP A 362 -8.04 -10.48 -11.53
CA ASP A 362 -7.72 -10.51 -12.96
C ASP A 362 -8.93 -10.98 -13.80
N ILE A 363 -9.55 -12.10 -13.42
CA ILE A 363 -10.76 -12.62 -14.09
C ILE A 363 -11.90 -11.59 -13.98
N ALA A 364 -12.13 -11.00 -12.82
CA ALA A 364 -13.16 -9.97 -12.65
C ALA A 364 -12.85 -8.72 -13.46
N GLY A 365 -11.57 -8.33 -13.55
CA GLY A 365 -11.06 -7.20 -14.32
C GLY A 365 -11.06 -7.40 -15.84
N SER A 366 -11.21 -8.64 -16.32
CA SER A 366 -11.22 -8.94 -17.76
C SER A 366 -12.38 -8.29 -18.53
N GLY A 367 -13.46 -7.91 -17.83
CA GLY A 367 -14.68 -7.36 -18.42
C GLY A 367 -15.56 -8.40 -19.11
N LEU A 368 -15.22 -9.68 -19.01
CA LEU A 368 -15.95 -10.81 -19.61
C LEU A 368 -16.65 -11.66 -18.54
N PRO A 369 -17.70 -12.41 -18.90
CA PRO A 369 -18.35 -13.32 -17.98
C PRO A 369 -17.37 -14.35 -17.40
N LYS A 370 -17.50 -14.68 -16.11
CA LYS A 370 -16.75 -15.78 -15.48
C LYS A 370 -16.94 -17.07 -16.28
N ARG A 371 -15.84 -17.79 -16.47
CA ARG A 371 -15.84 -19.11 -17.10
C ARG A 371 -16.05 -20.20 -16.04
N ASP A 372 -15.81 -21.42 -16.37
CA ASP A 372 -16.08 -22.61 -15.56
C ASP A 372 -15.51 -22.54 -14.12
N GLY A 373 -15.90 -23.48 -13.25
CA GLY A 373 -15.41 -23.60 -11.88
C GLY A 373 -14.03 -24.26 -11.74
N SER A 374 -13.17 -24.21 -12.76
CA SER A 374 -11.86 -24.88 -12.74
C SER A 374 -10.91 -24.25 -11.70
N ASN A 375 -10.94 -22.92 -11.54
CA ASN A 375 -10.12 -22.24 -10.54
C ASN A 375 -10.52 -22.68 -9.13
N GLU A 376 -11.81 -22.66 -8.82
CA GLU A 376 -12.34 -23.06 -7.50
C GLU A 376 -12.00 -24.52 -7.17
N ALA A 377 -12.09 -25.41 -8.17
CA ALA A 377 -11.73 -26.83 -8.00
C ALA A 377 -10.22 -27.01 -7.76
N PHE A 378 -9.38 -26.26 -8.50
CA PHE A 378 -7.94 -26.26 -8.31
C PHE A 378 -7.56 -25.73 -6.93
N GLU A 379 -8.12 -24.60 -6.50
CA GLU A 379 -7.89 -23.99 -5.19
C GLU A 379 -8.29 -24.94 -4.05
N ALA A 380 -9.42 -25.60 -4.16
CA ALA A 380 -9.85 -26.59 -3.17
C ALA A 380 -8.84 -27.74 -3.02
N ARG A 381 -8.23 -28.19 -4.13
CA ARG A 381 -7.17 -29.21 -4.11
C ARG A 381 -5.88 -28.69 -3.46
N VAL A 382 -5.48 -27.44 -3.76
CA VAL A 382 -4.32 -26.80 -3.14
C VAL A 382 -4.52 -26.68 -1.63
N HIS A 383 -5.68 -26.23 -1.18
CA HIS A 383 -6.00 -26.14 0.25
C HIS A 383 -6.01 -27.51 0.94
N ALA A 384 -6.54 -28.53 0.28
CA ALA A 384 -6.53 -29.90 0.80
C ALA A 384 -5.10 -30.41 0.96
N GLU A 385 -4.20 -30.12 0.01
CA GLU A 385 -2.80 -30.50 0.08
C GLU A 385 -2.03 -29.74 1.17
N LEU A 386 -2.27 -28.43 1.31
CA LEU A 386 -1.71 -27.62 2.39
C LEU A 386 -2.12 -28.15 3.78
N ALA A 387 -3.40 -28.58 3.90
CA ALA A 387 -3.91 -29.15 5.15
C ALA A 387 -3.23 -30.47 5.57
N ARG A 388 -2.66 -31.22 4.63
CA ARG A 388 -1.87 -32.44 4.90
C ARG A 388 -0.50 -32.11 5.49
N LYS A 389 -0.05 -30.84 5.42
CA LYS A 389 1.25 -30.37 5.91
C LYS A 389 2.44 -31.18 5.37
N PRO A 390 2.54 -31.44 4.05
CA PRO A 390 3.72 -32.06 3.50
C PRO A 390 4.94 -31.13 3.64
N ALA A 391 6.14 -31.67 3.46
CA ALA A 391 7.33 -30.84 3.41
C ALA A 391 7.35 -29.99 2.13
N PHE A 392 7.51 -28.66 2.27
CA PHE A 392 7.66 -27.72 1.16
C PHE A 392 9.08 -27.16 1.04
N SER A 393 9.97 -27.55 1.96
CA SER A 393 11.38 -27.16 1.92
C SER A 393 12.29 -28.32 2.38
N ILE A 394 13.55 -28.29 1.92
CA ILE A 394 14.59 -29.24 2.35
C ILE A 394 14.75 -29.23 3.88
N ARG A 395 14.51 -28.09 4.53
CA ARG A 395 14.62 -27.96 5.99
C ARG A 395 13.57 -28.76 6.75
N GLU A 396 12.50 -29.17 6.10
CA GLU A 396 11.39 -29.93 6.69
C GLU A 396 11.56 -31.44 6.50
N LEU A 397 12.65 -31.88 5.84
CA LEU A 397 13.04 -33.29 5.82
C LEU A 397 13.41 -33.79 7.23
N LYS A 398 13.06 -35.04 7.53
CA LYS A 398 13.39 -35.69 8.82
C LYS A 398 14.86 -36.09 8.96
N ILE A 399 15.69 -35.83 7.93
CA ILE A 399 17.16 -35.91 7.97
C ILE A 399 17.74 -34.60 7.39
N GLY A 400 18.99 -34.32 7.73
CA GLY A 400 19.67 -33.11 7.31
C GLY A 400 21.09 -33.37 6.82
N GLY A 401 21.86 -32.31 6.57
CA GLY A 401 23.22 -32.39 6.06
C GLY A 401 24.17 -33.27 6.92
N ASN A 402 24.00 -33.26 8.23
CA ASN A 402 24.79 -34.10 9.12
C ASN A 402 24.54 -35.60 8.92
N ASP A 403 23.31 -35.99 8.61
CA ASP A 403 22.97 -37.39 8.32
C ASP A 403 23.61 -37.85 7.00
N VAL A 404 23.59 -36.96 5.97
CA VAL A 404 24.27 -37.23 4.68
C VAL A 404 25.77 -37.34 4.86
N ILE A 405 26.38 -36.43 5.63
CA ILE A 405 27.82 -36.49 5.95
C ILE A 405 28.17 -37.82 6.68
N ALA A 406 27.36 -38.21 7.67
CA ALA A 406 27.56 -39.45 8.40
C ALA A 406 27.53 -40.70 7.49
N ALA A 407 26.58 -40.73 6.53
CA ALA A 407 26.48 -41.80 5.54
C ALA A 407 27.71 -41.83 4.62
N LEU A 408 28.18 -40.71 4.11
CA LEU A 408 29.38 -40.60 3.26
C LEU A 408 30.65 -41.05 4.02
N VAL A 409 30.80 -40.69 5.29
CA VAL A 409 31.93 -41.14 6.14
C VAL A 409 31.86 -42.65 6.39
N ALA A 410 30.67 -43.18 6.69
CA ALA A 410 30.50 -44.63 6.98
C ALA A 410 30.82 -45.49 5.74
N ARG A 411 30.59 -44.98 4.55
CA ARG A 411 30.94 -45.64 3.27
C ARG A 411 32.45 -45.54 2.93
N GLY A 412 33.16 -44.62 3.56
CA GLY A 412 34.55 -44.31 3.21
C GLY A 412 34.71 -43.36 2.01
N ASP A 413 33.62 -42.78 1.54
CA ASP A 413 33.62 -41.83 0.40
C ASP A 413 34.26 -40.49 0.76
N VAL A 414 34.36 -40.19 2.05
CA VAL A 414 35.03 -39.01 2.62
C VAL A 414 35.72 -39.35 3.96
N HIS A 415 36.70 -38.52 4.36
CA HIS A 415 37.43 -38.71 5.62
C HIS A 415 36.60 -38.28 6.85
N ALA A 416 36.91 -38.82 8.00
CA ALA A 416 36.38 -38.35 9.28
C ALA A 416 36.74 -36.86 9.50
N GLY A 417 35.73 -36.00 9.77
CA GLY A 417 35.91 -34.54 9.86
C GLY A 417 35.60 -33.79 8.59
N PHE A 418 35.05 -34.44 7.56
CA PHE A 418 34.51 -33.78 6.38
C PHE A 418 33.37 -32.81 6.77
N ALA A 419 33.47 -31.55 6.32
CA ALA A 419 32.52 -30.49 6.70
C ALA A 419 31.32 -30.34 5.75
N GLY A 420 31.33 -31.13 4.64
CA GLY A 420 30.30 -31.05 3.60
C GLY A 420 30.77 -30.28 2.34
N ASP A 421 30.21 -30.66 1.22
CA ASP A 421 30.34 -29.99 -0.10
C ASP A 421 29.03 -30.07 -0.88
N GLU A 422 29.05 -29.79 -2.18
CA GLU A 422 27.89 -29.81 -3.06
C GLU A 422 27.15 -31.17 -3.08
N ARG A 423 27.84 -32.30 -2.88
CA ARG A 423 27.24 -33.65 -2.81
C ARG A 423 26.20 -33.76 -1.71
N VAL A 424 26.42 -33.10 -0.56
CA VAL A 424 25.44 -33.05 0.53
C VAL A 424 24.16 -32.31 0.08
N GLY A 425 24.32 -31.20 -0.62
CA GLY A 425 23.21 -30.44 -1.16
C GLY A 425 22.44 -31.20 -2.25
N ASP A 426 23.16 -31.93 -3.11
CA ASP A 426 22.57 -32.74 -4.18
C ASP A 426 21.74 -33.89 -3.62
N ALA A 427 22.30 -34.64 -2.65
CA ALA A 427 21.59 -35.70 -1.95
C ALA A 427 20.31 -35.21 -1.28
N LEU A 428 20.37 -34.08 -0.57
CA LEU A 428 19.19 -33.50 0.08
C LEU A 428 18.15 -33.00 -0.96
N ARG A 429 18.56 -32.43 -2.09
CA ARG A 429 17.66 -32.05 -3.18
C ARG A 429 16.96 -33.25 -3.79
N TRP A 430 17.71 -34.33 -4.05
CA TRP A 430 17.14 -35.56 -4.57
C TRP A 430 16.15 -36.19 -3.59
N LEU A 431 16.48 -36.31 -2.31
CA LEU A 431 15.56 -36.80 -1.29
C LEU A 431 14.31 -35.94 -1.18
N PHE A 432 14.44 -34.63 -1.30
CA PHE A 432 13.32 -33.72 -1.26
C PHE A 432 12.38 -33.93 -2.46
N GLU A 433 12.89 -34.21 -3.66
CA GLU A 433 12.04 -34.58 -4.80
C GLU A 433 11.30 -35.91 -4.54
N GLN A 434 11.94 -36.90 -3.90
CA GLN A 434 11.28 -38.16 -3.52
C GLN A 434 10.11 -37.91 -2.55
N VAL A 435 10.30 -37.01 -1.57
CA VAL A 435 9.25 -36.60 -0.62
C VAL A 435 8.18 -35.73 -1.31
N THR A 436 8.56 -34.93 -2.28
CA THR A 436 7.59 -34.16 -3.06
C THR A 436 6.66 -35.07 -3.87
N ASP A 437 7.17 -36.17 -4.41
CA ASP A 437 6.36 -37.15 -5.13
C ASP A 437 5.50 -37.98 -4.17
N GLU A 438 6.06 -38.42 -3.04
CA GLU A 438 5.41 -39.25 -2.03
C GLU A 438 5.70 -38.71 -0.62
N PRO A 439 4.84 -37.87 -0.03
CA PRO A 439 5.06 -37.25 1.29
C PRO A 439 5.30 -38.24 2.44
N GLU A 440 4.76 -39.43 2.34
CA GLU A 440 4.90 -40.50 3.31
C GLU A 440 6.36 -40.97 3.43
N ARG A 441 7.18 -40.69 2.41
CA ARG A 441 8.64 -40.95 2.46
C ARG A 441 9.39 -40.03 3.42
N ASN A 442 8.79 -38.97 3.94
CA ASN A 442 9.41 -38.08 4.92
C ASN A 442 9.47 -38.71 6.32
N GLU A 443 9.94 -39.90 6.38
CA GLU A 443 10.23 -40.64 7.61
C GLU A 443 11.74 -40.95 7.69
N ARG A 444 12.37 -40.71 8.87
CA ARG A 444 13.82 -40.79 9.04
C ARG A 444 14.39 -42.09 8.50
N THR A 445 13.77 -43.23 8.82
CA THR A 445 14.24 -44.58 8.40
C THR A 445 14.17 -44.74 6.89
N LEU A 446 13.06 -44.29 6.28
CA LEU A 446 12.88 -44.39 4.83
C LEU A 446 13.84 -43.43 4.09
N LEU A 447 14.05 -42.24 4.60
CA LEU A 447 14.98 -41.27 4.02
C LEU A 447 16.43 -41.76 4.07
N LEU A 448 16.86 -42.43 5.16
CA LEU A 448 18.19 -43.02 5.23
C LEU A 448 18.34 -44.17 4.22
N THR A 449 17.30 -45.00 4.03
CA THR A 449 17.32 -46.07 3.01
C THR A 449 17.42 -45.48 1.59
N LEU A 450 16.65 -44.43 1.31
CA LEU A 450 16.70 -43.72 0.02
C LEU A 450 18.06 -43.05 -0.21
N LEU A 451 18.67 -42.51 0.86
CA LEU A 451 20.01 -41.91 0.80
C LEU A 451 21.06 -42.94 0.38
N GLU A 452 21.05 -44.13 0.96
CA GLU A 452 21.95 -45.20 0.56
C GLU A 452 21.79 -45.59 -0.91
N GLN A 453 20.54 -45.73 -1.38
CA GLN A 453 20.26 -46.01 -2.78
C GLN A 453 20.78 -44.90 -3.72
N TYR A 454 20.61 -43.63 -3.33
CA TYR A 454 21.15 -42.50 -4.09
C TYR A 454 22.69 -42.57 -4.17
N LEU A 455 23.34 -42.76 -3.04
CA LEU A 455 24.80 -42.83 -2.97
C LEU A 455 25.36 -44.03 -3.76
N ASP A 456 24.64 -45.17 -3.81
CA ASP A 456 25.03 -46.32 -4.63
C ASP A 456 24.93 -46.04 -6.13
N SER A 457 23.98 -45.16 -6.52
CA SER A 457 23.78 -44.80 -7.95
C SER A 457 24.66 -43.66 -8.44
N ALA A 458 25.20 -42.86 -7.52
CA ALA A 458 26.00 -41.67 -7.81
C ALA A 458 27.52 -41.91 -7.73
N GLY A 459 27.97 -43.08 -7.19
CA GLY A 459 29.33 -43.55 -7.15
C GLY A 459 29.62 -44.54 -8.28
#